data_826f13fea478b0a78661979c66b73509
#
_entry.id   826f13fea478b0a78661979c66b73509
#
_cell.length_a   1.000
_cell.length_b   1.000
_cell.length_c   1.000
_cell.angle_alpha   90.00
_cell.angle_beta   90.00
_cell.angle_gamma   90.00
#
_symmetry.space_group_name_H-M   'P 1'
#
loop_
_entity.id
_entity.type
_entity.pdbx_description
1 polymer ?
#
loop_
_entity_poly.entity_id
_entity_poly.type
_entity_poly.pdbx_seq_one_letter_code
_entity_poly.pdbx_strand_id
1 'polypeptide(L)'
;MIKARPSFALITLLLGLIVLTPSACKPRRSANEKRYPIRGKVVAVSPTDHTITIAHEDIVDYMPGMTMPFKIKNEADLQMVKPGDQLTGTLVVDDLTSWVEIASIIEGAPPLSQNADVPGEPKPGTAVPDFGLVNQDGKRIHLADYRGKTLLITFVYTRCPQPDQCTLMSNNFTAIDKELKQQPDLYDKTHLLTISFDPDYDTPKVMRSYGASHTGRYSDETFQHWEFATGSKDEVKGIAQFFGLRYYHDTESDDDQVIHSLRTAIVSGDGKLLKLYRGNEWRPVEVLDEVKAISAAK
;
A
#
# COMPACT_ATOMS: atom_id res chain seq x y z
N MET A 1 -77.31 45.33 -55.83
CA MET A 1 -76.45 44.27 -56.32
C MET A 1 -75.01 44.60 -55.89
N ILE A 2 -74.59 44.10 -54.73
CA ILE A 2 -73.22 44.36 -54.26
C ILE A 2 -72.67 42.97 -53.87
N LYS A 3 -71.58 42.54 -54.57
CA LYS A 3 -70.93 41.27 -54.37
C LYS A 3 -69.86 41.45 -53.26
N ALA A 4 -70.01 40.65 -52.18
CA ALA A 4 -69.01 40.51 -51.14
C ALA A 4 -67.84 39.63 -51.60
N ARG A 5 -66.61 40.06 -51.38
CA ARG A 5 -65.44 39.26 -51.54
C ARG A 5 -65.00 38.65 -50.19
N PRO A 6 -64.57 37.40 -50.10
CA PRO A 6 -64.06 36.85 -48.84
C PRO A 6 -62.55 37.18 -48.71
N SER A 7 -62.15 37.71 -47.52
CA SER A 7 -60.77 37.87 -47.09
C SER A 7 -60.15 36.52 -46.67
N PHE A 8 -59.08 36.15 -47.31
CA PHE A 8 -58.27 35.04 -46.92
C PHE A 8 -57.35 35.52 -45.77
N ALA A 9 -57.51 34.97 -44.56
CA ALA A 9 -56.65 35.15 -43.46
C ALA A 9 -55.45 34.13 -43.57
N LEU A 10 -54.27 34.65 -43.75
CA LEU A 10 -53.02 33.86 -43.79
C LEU A 10 -52.60 33.52 -42.35
N ILE A 11 -52.79 32.28 -41.94
CA ILE A 11 -52.31 31.77 -40.66
C ILE A 11 -50.83 31.34 -40.88
N THR A 12 -49.90 32.15 -40.42
CA THR A 12 -48.48 31.80 -40.34
C THR A 12 -48.20 30.90 -39.16
N LEU A 13 -48.00 29.62 -39.45
CA LEU A 13 -47.62 28.60 -38.47
C LEU A 13 -46.13 28.77 -38.14
N LEU A 14 -45.80 29.36 -36.99
CA LEU A 14 -44.42 29.43 -36.47
C LEU A 14 -44.05 28.06 -35.89
N LEU A 15 -43.26 27.29 -36.67
CA LEU A 15 -42.66 26.03 -36.17
C LEU A 15 -41.47 26.44 -35.26
N GLY A 16 -41.70 26.38 -33.94
CA GLY A 16 -40.65 26.54 -32.93
C GLY A 16 -39.70 25.35 -32.95
N LEU A 17 -38.51 25.54 -33.50
CA LEU A 17 -37.41 24.57 -33.46
C LEU A 17 -36.86 24.48 -32.01
N ILE A 18 -37.34 23.51 -31.24
CA ILE A 18 -36.77 23.21 -29.91
C ILE A 18 -35.39 22.60 -30.14
N VAL A 19 -34.33 23.39 -30.01
CA VAL A 19 -32.94 22.90 -29.95
C VAL A 19 -32.73 22.22 -28.60
N LEU A 20 -32.87 20.89 -28.57
CA LEU A 20 -32.39 20.07 -27.43
C LEU A 20 -30.87 20.15 -27.38
N THR A 21 -30.33 21.06 -26.56
CA THR A 21 -28.91 21.02 -26.20
C THR A 21 -28.67 19.81 -25.32
N PRO A 22 -27.77 18.87 -25.69
CA PRO A 22 -27.38 17.80 -24.78
C PRO A 22 -26.71 18.42 -23.56
N SER A 23 -27.38 18.40 -22.41
CA SER A 23 -26.75 18.66 -21.11
C SER A 23 -25.67 17.60 -20.92
N ALA A 24 -24.42 17.94 -21.19
CA ALA A 24 -23.29 17.12 -20.80
C ALA A 24 -23.32 16.98 -19.27
N CYS A 25 -23.74 15.81 -18.78
CA CYS A 25 -23.62 15.46 -17.37
C CYS A 25 -22.13 15.53 -17.01
N LYS A 26 -21.68 16.63 -16.40
CA LYS A 26 -20.40 16.66 -15.70
C LYS A 26 -20.49 15.65 -14.53
N PRO A 27 -19.51 14.75 -14.37
CA PRO A 27 -19.51 13.85 -13.24
C PRO A 27 -19.59 14.67 -11.94
N ARG A 28 -20.52 14.29 -11.08
CA ARG A 28 -20.75 14.96 -9.79
C ARG A 28 -19.54 14.67 -8.92
N ARG A 29 -18.73 15.69 -8.65
CA ARG A 29 -17.63 15.61 -7.70
C ARG A 29 -18.22 15.40 -6.30
N SER A 30 -17.59 14.54 -5.50
CA SER A 30 -17.88 14.43 -4.07
C SER A 30 -17.58 15.76 -3.38
N ALA A 31 -18.35 16.11 -2.35
CA ALA A 31 -18.17 17.37 -1.63
C ALA A 31 -16.85 17.39 -0.81
N ASN A 32 -16.27 16.22 -0.54
CA ASN A 32 -15.08 16.04 0.29
C ASN A 32 -13.81 15.68 -0.52
N GLU A 33 -13.86 15.74 -1.86
CA GLU A 33 -12.75 15.40 -2.73
C GLU A 33 -11.63 16.45 -2.65
N LYS A 34 -10.48 16.08 -2.10
CA LYS A 34 -9.24 16.87 -2.10
C LYS A 34 -8.36 16.45 -3.29
N ARG A 35 -7.63 17.39 -3.87
CA ARG A 35 -6.87 17.17 -5.09
C ARG A 35 -5.47 17.77 -4.96
N TYR A 36 -4.45 16.94 -5.18
CA TYR A 36 -3.05 17.31 -5.02
C TYR A 36 -2.27 17.02 -6.30
N PRO A 37 -1.37 17.91 -6.74
CA PRO A 37 -0.48 17.60 -7.85
C PRO A 37 0.49 16.49 -7.42
N ILE A 38 0.63 15.46 -8.26
CA ILE A 38 1.60 14.38 -8.07
C ILE A 38 2.55 14.32 -9.24
N ARG A 39 3.83 14.09 -8.94
CA ARG A 39 4.89 13.81 -9.89
C ARG A 39 5.74 12.67 -9.37
N GLY A 40 6.15 11.75 -10.25
CA GLY A 40 7.00 10.66 -9.83
C GLY A 40 7.35 9.70 -10.95
N LYS A 41 8.14 8.70 -10.61
CA LYS A 41 8.55 7.62 -11.51
C LYS A 41 7.70 6.37 -11.23
N VAL A 42 7.16 5.79 -12.28
CA VAL A 42 6.46 4.50 -12.19
C VAL A 42 7.48 3.40 -11.92
N VAL A 43 7.26 2.65 -10.85
CA VAL A 43 8.10 1.52 -10.44
C VAL A 43 7.50 0.21 -10.89
N ALA A 44 6.17 0.07 -10.79
CA ALA A 44 5.44 -1.14 -11.16
C ALA A 44 4.03 -0.78 -11.66
N VAL A 45 3.43 -1.70 -12.41
CA VAL A 45 2.04 -1.64 -12.88
C VAL A 45 1.38 -2.97 -12.58
N SER A 46 0.24 -2.95 -11.90
CA SER A 46 -0.60 -4.13 -11.65
C SER A 46 -1.96 -3.98 -12.35
N PRO A 47 -2.12 -4.59 -13.54
CA PRO A 47 -3.39 -4.52 -14.27
C PRO A 47 -4.54 -5.21 -13.53
N THR A 48 -4.26 -6.29 -12.80
CA THR A 48 -5.26 -7.04 -12.04
C THR A 48 -5.86 -6.24 -10.89
N ASP A 49 -5.06 -5.38 -10.27
CA ASP A 49 -5.46 -4.60 -9.10
C ASP A 49 -5.83 -3.16 -9.44
N HIS A 50 -5.72 -2.80 -10.73
CA HIS A 50 -5.90 -1.44 -11.23
C HIS A 50 -5.02 -0.41 -10.50
N THR A 51 -3.74 -0.78 -10.23
CA THR A 51 -2.79 0.07 -9.51
C THR A 51 -1.50 0.32 -10.29
N ILE A 52 -0.89 1.46 -10.01
CA ILE A 52 0.49 1.77 -10.36
C ILE A 52 1.27 2.10 -9.10
N THR A 53 2.47 1.59 -8.97
CA THR A 53 3.40 1.95 -7.91
C THR A 53 4.26 3.11 -8.40
N ILE A 54 4.22 4.24 -7.69
CA ILE A 54 4.93 5.46 -8.05
C ILE A 54 5.95 5.78 -6.96
N ALA A 55 7.22 6.00 -7.36
CA ALA A 55 8.19 6.70 -6.54
C ALA A 55 7.96 8.21 -6.76
N HIS A 56 7.10 8.81 -5.94
CA HIS A 56 6.69 10.19 -6.08
C HIS A 56 7.55 11.16 -5.27
N GLU A 57 7.64 12.38 -5.76
CA GLU A 57 8.21 13.52 -5.04
C GLU A 57 7.28 13.94 -3.90
N ASP A 58 7.70 14.92 -3.09
CA ASP A 58 6.84 15.48 -2.05
C ASP A 58 5.52 15.98 -2.66
N ILE A 59 4.41 15.52 -2.13
CA ILE A 59 3.08 16.03 -2.44
C ILE A 59 2.81 17.13 -1.42
N VAL A 60 2.92 18.37 -1.88
CA VAL A 60 2.83 19.55 -1.03
C VAL A 60 1.51 19.55 -0.26
N ASP A 61 1.57 19.84 1.04
CA ASP A 61 0.44 19.88 1.98
C ASP A 61 -0.29 18.54 2.14
N TYR A 62 0.36 17.42 1.72
CA TYR A 62 -0.25 16.11 1.87
C TYR A 62 0.72 15.02 2.36
N MET A 63 1.82 14.72 1.63
CA MET A 63 2.75 13.67 2.05
C MET A 63 4.17 13.88 1.51
N PRO A 64 5.20 13.46 2.26
CA PRO A 64 6.58 13.48 1.77
C PRO A 64 6.78 12.45 0.63
N GLY A 65 7.82 12.67 -0.18
CA GLY A 65 8.18 11.78 -1.28
C GLY A 65 8.43 10.35 -0.81
N MET A 66 7.77 9.38 -1.46
CA MET A 66 7.90 7.96 -1.15
C MET A 66 7.53 7.08 -2.35
N THR A 67 7.66 5.76 -2.19
CA THR A 67 7.22 4.80 -3.21
C THR A 67 6.02 4.03 -2.66
N MET A 68 4.86 4.18 -3.31
CA MET A 68 3.63 3.49 -2.88
C MET A 68 2.69 3.22 -4.06
N PRO A 69 1.78 2.23 -3.95
CA PRO A 69 0.76 1.97 -4.95
C PRO A 69 -0.35 3.01 -4.91
N PHE A 70 -0.82 3.39 -6.10
CA PHE A 70 -1.98 4.25 -6.30
C PHE A 70 -2.97 3.58 -7.23
N LYS A 71 -4.26 3.70 -6.95
CA LYS A 71 -5.31 3.24 -7.85
C LYS A 71 -5.41 4.13 -9.09
N ILE A 72 -5.71 3.50 -10.21
CA ILE A 72 -6.04 4.18 -11.47
C ILE A 72 -7.47 3.78 -11.83
N LYS A 73 -8.35 4.76 -12.00
CA LYS A 73 -9.76 4.51 -12.36
C LYS A 73 -9.96 4.27 -13.85
N ASN A 74 -9.11 4.86 -14.67
CA ASN A 74 -9.22 4.77 -16.12
C ASN A 74 -8.34 3.63 -16.65
N GLU A 75 -8.96 2.59 -17.18
CA GLU A 75 -8.27 1.45 -17.80
C GLU A 75 -7.30 1.86 -18.92
N ALA A 76 -7.65 2.86 -19.71
CA ALA A 76 -6.79 3.36 -20.79
C ALA A 76 -5.49 3.96 -20.24
N ASP A 77 -5.56 4.67 -19.11
CA ASP A 77 -4.37 5.23 -18.46
C ASP A 77 -3.44 4.12 -17.97
N LEU A 78 -4.02 3.05 -17.40
CA LEU A 78 -3.28 1.89 -16.92
C LEU A 78 -2.53 1.17 -18.05
N GLN A 79 -3.14 1.10 -19.25
CA GLN A 79 -2.52 0.46 -20.42
C GLN A 79 -1.40 1.30 -21.05
N MET A 80 -1.42 2.62 -20.87
CA MET A 80 -0.41 3.51 -21.40
C MET A 80 0.85 3.60 -20.54
N VAL A 81 0.75 3.30 -19.24
CA VAL A 81 1.84 3.47 -18.28
C VAL A 81 2.70 2.23 -18.21
N LYS A 82 4.02 2.42 -18.20
CA LYS A 82 5.02 1.35 -18.07
C LYS A 82 5.95 1.65 -16.90
N PRO A 83 6.47 0.61 -16.22
CA PRO A 83 7.54 0.78 -15.27
C PRO A 83 8.74 1.52 -15.88
N GLY A 84 9.23 2.53 -15.18
CA GLY A 84 10.29 3.42 -15.66
C GLY A 84 9.81 4.79 -16.14
N ASP A 85 8.55 4.91 -16.51
CA ASP A 85 7.97 6.17 -16.98
C ASP A 85 7.97 7.24 -15.89
N GLN A 86 8.16 8.47 -16.29
CA GLN A 86 7.90 9.66 -15.46
C GLN A 86 6.47 10.09 -15.69
N LEU A 87 5.70 10.27 -14.64
CA LEU A 87 4.35 10.79 -14.74
C LEU A 87 4.15 12.08 -13.96
N THR A 88 3.24 12.89 -14.45
CA THR A 88 2.61 13.96 -13.68
C THR A 88 1.10 13.75 -13.71
N GLY A 89 0.44 14.15 -12.64
CA GLY A 89 -1.00 13.95 -12.54
C GLY A 89 -1.60 14.65 -11.33
N THR A 90 -2.76 14.20 -10.97
CA THR A 90 -3.48 14.67 -9.78
C THR A 90 -3.80 13.46 -8.91
N LEU A 91 -3.29 13.45 -7.70
CA LEU A 91 -3.78 12.56 -6.65
C LEU A 91 -5.12 13.11 -6.16
N VAL A 92 -6.15 12.30 -6.27
CA VAL A 92 -7.49 12.61 -5.78
C VAL A 92 -7.73 11.77 -4.55
N VAL A 93 -8.09 12.43 -3.46
CA VAL A 93 -8.38 11.79 -2.18
C VAL A 93 -9.84 12.06 -1.84
N ASP A 94 -10.60 11.02 -1.61
CA ASP A 94 -11.98 11.04 -1.14
C ASP A 94 -12.05 10.23 0.17
N ASP A 95 -13.05 10.43 0.99
CA ASP A 95 -13.19 9.95 2.39
C ASP A 95 -12.51 8.60 2.73
N LEU A 96 -12.56 7.61 1.85
CA LEU A 96 -12.01 6.27 2.09
C LEU A 96 -11.10 5.75 0.97
N THR A 97 -10.93 6.52 -0.10
CA THR A 97 -10.18 6.05 -1.27
C THR A 97 -9.35 7.15 -1.88
N SER A 98 -8.23 6.75 -2.48
CA SER A 98 -7.43 7.66 -3.30
C SER A 98 -7.12 7.02 -4.65
N TRP A 99 -6.94 7.87 -5.66
CA TRP A 99 -6.54 7.43 -7.00
C TRP A 99 -5.76 8.53 -7.71
N VAL A 100 -4.97 8.15 -8.70
CA VAL A 100 -4.24 9.11 -9.54
C VAL A 100 -4.95 9.27 -10.87
N GLU A 101 -5.14 10.52 -11.27
CA GLU A 101 -5.53 10.93 -12.61
C GLU A 101 -4.26 11.41 -13.34
N ILE A 102 -3.85 10.67 -14.36
CA ILE A 102 -2.60 10.95 -15.08
C ILE A 102 -2.82 12.13 -16.05
N ALA A 103 -1.98 13.13 -15.95
CA ALA A 103 -2.00 14.28 -16.85
C ALA A 103 -0.98 14.15 -17.99
N SER A 104 0.21 13.60 -17.72
CA SER A 104 1.22 13.34 -18.73
C SER A 104 2.13 12.18 -18.35
N ILE A 105 2.63 11.49 -19.38
CA ILE A 105 3.59 10.41 -19.29
C ILE A 105 4.78 10.77 -20.18
N ILE A 106 5.99 10.66 -19.62
CA ILE A 106 7.25 10.77 -20.38
C ILE A 106 7.88 9.39 -20.34
N GLU A 107 8.07 8.76 -21.48
CA GLU A 107 8.69 7.44 -21.57
C GLU A 107 10.07 7.46 -20.91
N GLY A 108 10.27 6.56 -19.98
CA GLY A 108 11.46 6.46 -19.14
C GLY A 108 12.37 5.28 -19.49
N ALA A 109 13.51 5.23 -18.79
CA ALA A 109 14.38 4.06 -18.82
C ALA A 109 13.65 2.82 -18.21
N PRO A 110 14.05 1.59 -18.60
CA PRO A 110 13.43 0.37 -18.10
C PRO A 110 13.36 0.31 -16.56
N PRO A 111 12.40 -0.45 -16.01
CA PRO A 111 12.08 -0.42 -14.59
C PRO A 111 13.30 -0.70 -13.72
N LEU A 112 13.40 0.04 -12.63
CA LEU A 112 14.23 -0.40 -11.51
C LEU A 112 13.67 -1.76 -11.07
N SER A 113 14.47 -2.82 -11.20
CA SER A 113 14.07 -4.14 -10.69
C SER A 113 13.74 -4.03 -9.20
N GLN A 114 12.98 -4.99 -8.65
CA GLN A 114 12.80 -5.12 -7.19
C GLN A 114 14.15 -5.10 -6.44
N ASN A 115 15.25 -5.35 -7.16
CA ASN A 115 16.63 -5.33 -6.69
C ASN A 115 17.34 -3.97 -6.94
N ALA A 116 16.67 -2.94 -7.43
CA ALA A 116 17.31 -1.66 -7.66
C ALA A 116 17.71 -0.99 -6.34
N ASP A 117 18.91 -0.40 -6.35
CA ASP A 117 19.38 0.43 -5.24
C ASP A 117 18.52 1.70 -5.13
N VAL A 118 17.74 1.79 -4.06
CA VAL A 118 16.97 3.00 -3.74
C VAL A 118 17.76 3.78 -2.68
N PRO A 119 18.09 5.05 -2.91
CA PRO A 119 18.80 5.86 -1.92
C PRO A 119 18.06 5.86 -0.58
N GLY A 120 18.79 5.58 0.51
CA GLY A 120 18.26 5.54 1.87
C GLY A 120 17.64 4.22 2.30
N GLU A 121 17.59 3.20 1.43
CA GLU A 121 17.19 1.83 1.81
C GLU A 121 18.42 0.92 2.01
N PRO A 122 18.35 -0.05 2.93
CA PRO A 122 19.43 -0.99 3.16
C PRO A 122 19.54 -1.96 1.97
N LYS A 123 20.77 -2.28 1.58
CA LYS A 123 21.05 -3.26 0.51
C LYS A 123 21.07 -4.69 1.04
N PRO A 124 20.80 -5.69 0.22
CA PRO A 124 21.10 -7.08 0.57
C PRO A 124 22.52 -7.25 1.09
N GLY A 125 22.67 -8.00 2.18
CA GLY A 125 23.93 -8.18 2.91
C GLY A 125 24.19 -7.17 4.03
N THR A 126 23.41 -6.07 4.12
CA THR A 126 23.52 -5.10 5.21
C THR A 126 23.14 -5.76 6.54
N ALA A 127 23.99 -5.59 7.56
CA ALA A 127 23.67 -6.04 8.91
C ALA A 127 22.49 -5.24 9.47
N VAL A 128 21.46 -5.95 9.93
CA VAL A 128 20.31 -5.33 10.57
C VAL A 128 20.68 -5.01 12.02
N PRO A 129 20.53 -3.75 12.47
CA PRO A 129 20.75 -3.38 13.86
C PRO A 129 19.85 -4.15 14.81
N ASP A 130 20.29 -4.30 16.05
CA ASP A 130 19.51 -4.95 17.10
C ASP A 130 18.43 -4.00 17.63
N PHE A 131 17.32 -3.91 16.94
CA PHE A 131 16.16 -3.12 17.38
C PHE A 131 15.42 -3.83 18.51
N GLY A 132 15.11 -3.06 19.56
CA GLY A 132 14.27 -3.52 20.65
C GLY A 132 12.82 -3.09 20.41
N LEU A 133 11.88 -4.00 20.73
CA LEU A 133 10.42 -3.80 20.60
C LEU A 133 9.70 -4.42 21.79
N VAL A 134 8.39 -4.29 21.84
CA VAL A 134 7.51 -4.94 22.81
C VAL A 134 6.53 -5.82 22.04
N ASN A 135 6.49 -7.12 22.33
CA ASN A 135 5.58 -8.02 21.65
C ASN A 135 4.13 -7.94 22.20
N GLN A 136 3.23 -8.69 21.61
CA GLN A 136 1.80 -8.77 21.97
C GLN A 136 1.53 -9.21 23.42
N ASP A 137 2.50 -9.81 24.09
CA ASP A 137 2.41 -10.22 25.49
C ASP A 137 2.99 -9.18 26.46
N GLY A 138 3.40 -8.03 25.94
CA GLY A 138 4.07 -6.99 26.73
C GLY A 138 5.53 -7.32 27.07
N LYS A 139 6.09 -8.36 26.48
CA LYS A 139 7.47 -8.77 26.70
C LYS A 139 8.41 -7.98 25.80
N ARG A 140 9.54 -7.53 26.36
CA ARG A 140 10.63 -6.96 25.60
C ARG A 140 11.25 -8.02 24.71
N ILE A 141 11.41 -7.72 23.43
CA ILE A 141 12.09 -8.55 22.43
C ILE A 141 13.12 -7.73 21.67
N HIS A 142 14.13 -8.40 21.16
CA HIS A 142 15.17 -7.84 20.33
C HIS A 142 15.28 -8.62 19.01
N LEU A 143 15.67 -7.99 17.91
CA LEU A 143 15.88 -8.72 16.66
C LEU A 143 16.99 -9.77 16.79
N ALA A 144 17.93 -9.57 17.73
CA ALA A 144 18.97 -10.55 18.05
C ALA A 144 18.38 -11.85 18.64
N ASP A 145 17.21 -11.84 19.26
CA ASP A 145 16.57 -13.04 19.84
C ASP A 145 16.21 -14.08 18.76
N TYR A 146 16.10 -13.65 17.50
CA TYR A 146 15.76 -14.50 16.36
C TYR A 146 16.97 -15.02 15.60
N ARG A 147 18.20 -14.83 16.13
CA ARG A 147 19.42 -15.38 15.51
C ARG A 147 19.33 -16.89 15.36
N GLY A 148 19.84 -17.40 14.25
CA GLY A 148 19.72 -18.82 13.87
C GLY A 148 18.51 -19.13 13.01
N LYS A 149 17.47 -18.28 13.02
CA LYS A 149 16.28 -18.39 12.18
C LYS A 149 16.27 -17.39 11.04
N THR A 150 15.61 -17.73 9.94
CA THR A 150 15.24 -16.76 8.93
C THR A 150 14.06 -15.96 9.46
N LEU A 151 14.22 -14.64 9.61
CA LEU A 151 13.20 -13.75 10.14
C LEU A 151 12.47 -13.04 9.00
N LEU A 152 11.17 -13.21 8.93
CA LEU A 152 10.29 -12.49 8.01
C LEU A 152 9.64 -11.33 8.77
N ILE A 153 9.84 -10.10 8.29
CA ILE A 153 9.33 -8.88 8.92
C ILE A 153 8.34 -8.20 7.97
N THR A 154 7.19 -7.80 8.48
CA THR A 154 6.27 -6.87 7.79
C THR A 154 5.81 -5.78 8.74
N PHE A 155 5.33 -4.68 8.16
CA PHE A 155 4.89 -3.51 8.90
C PHE A 155 3.42 -3.24 8.62
N VAL A 156 2.66 -2.95 9.68
CA VAL A 156 1.22 -2.70 9.62
C VAL A 156 0.81 -1.62 10.63
N TYR A 157 -0.43 -1.14 10.54
CA TYR A 157 -1.15 -0.59 11.67
C TYR A 157 -2.58 -1.15 11.67
N THR A 158 -3.13 -1.40 12.88
CA THR A 158 -4.31 -2.27 13.00
C THR A 158 -5.59 -1.61 12.51
N ARG A 159 -5.63 -0.27 12.46
CA ARG A 159 -6.77 0.53 11.99
C ARG A 159 -6.74 0.85 10.50
N CYS A 160 -5.84 0.24 9.73
CA CYS A 160 -5.72 0.51 8.29
C CYS A 160 -7.03 0.17 7.57
N PRO A 161 -7.70 1.15 6.94
CA PRO A 161 -8.98 0.91 6.27
C PRO A 161 -8.80 0.32 4.87
N GLN A 162 -7.57 0.27 4.37
CA GLN A 162 -7.26 -0.15 3.00
C GLN A 162 -7.10 -1.68 2.92
N PRO A 163 -7.98 -2.41 2.21
CA PRO A 163 -7.93 -3.86 2.13
C PRO A 163 -6.71 -4.39 1.39
N ASP A 164 -6.14 -3.60 0.51
CA ASP A 164 -4.98 -3.92 -0.34
C ASP A 164 -3.63 -3.46 0.27
N GLN A 165 -3.61 -3.03 1.51
CA GLN A 165 -2.40 -2.60 2.23
C GLN A 165 -2.13 -3.49 3.46
N CYS A 166 -2.27 -2.98 4.67
CA CYS A 166 -1.95 -3.73 5.90
C CYS A 166 -2.73 -5.04 6.01
N THR A 167 -4.02 -5.05 5.64
CA THR A 167 -4.85 -6.26 5.61
C THR A 167 -4.27 -7.30 4.64
N LEU A 168 -3.86 -6.89 3.44
CA LEU A 168 -3.23 -7.80 2.48
C LEU A 168 -1.88 -8.32 3.01
N MET A 169 -1.05 -7.47 3.62
CA MET A 169 0.22 -7.93 4.23
C MET A 169 -0.01 -9.00 5.28
N SER A 170 -0.98 -8.80 6.16
CA SER A 170 -1.31 -9.78 7.20
C SER A 170 -1.92 -11.06 6.61
N ASN A 171 -2.75 -10.98 5.58
CA ASN A 171 -3.28 -12.14 4.87
C ASN A 171 -2.17 -12.93 4.15
N ASN A 172 -1.20 -12.25 3.55
CA ASN A 172 -0.03 -12.88 2.97
C ASN A 172 0.80 -13.62 4.03
N PHE A 173 1.00 -13.03 5.20
CA PHE A 173 1.68 -13.68 6.33
C PHE A 173 0.87 -14.87 6.87
N THR A 174 -0.46 -14.77 6.92
CA THR A 174 -1.34 -15.90 7.24
C THR A 174 -1.12 -17.08 6.27
N ALA A 175 -1.03 -16.79 4.98
CA ALA A 175 -0.77 -17.82 3.97
C ALA A 175 0.63 -18.43 4.12
N ILE A 176 1.65 -17.61 4.37
CA ILE A 176 3.02 -18.08 4.62
C ILE A 176 3.08 -18.97 5.88
N ASP A 177 2.50 -18.54 6.99
CA ASP A 177 2.47 -19.31 8.24
C ASP A 177 1.78 -20.67 8.06
N LYS A 178 0.66 -20.67 7.32
CA LYS A 178 -0.08 -21.91 7.00
C LYS A 178 0.76 -22.89 6.19
N GLU A 179 1.49 -22.41 5.19
CA GLU A 179 2.35 -23.26 4.33
C GLU A 179 3.59 -23.74 5.10
N LEU A 180 4.19 -22.91 5.94
CA LEU A 180 5.32 -23.29 6.79
C LEU A 180 4.92 -24.38 7.78
N LYS A 181 3.73 -24.31 8.39
CA LYS A 181 3.19 -25.36 9.29
C LYS A 181 3.12 -26.75 8.65
N GLN A 182 3.04 -26.83 7.32
CA GLN A 182 3.07 -28.10 6.58
C GLN A 182 4.50 -28.60 6.30
N GLN A 183 5.52 -27.80 6.61
CA GLN A 183 6.93 -28.06 6.36
C GLN A 183 7.74 -27.87 7.66
N PRO A 184 7.73 -28.84 8.60
CA PRO A 184 8.30 -28.70 9.95
C PRO A 184 9.73 -28.18 9.97
N ASP A 185 10.59 -28.68 9.08
CA ASP A 185 12.01 -28.28 9.01
C ASP A 185 12.18 -26.80 8.66
N LEU A 186 11.30 -26.24 7.82
CA LEU A 186 11.30 -24.81 7.47
C LEU A 186 10.63 -23.99 8.57
N TYR A 187 9.56 -24.50 9.16
CA TYR A 187 8.84 -23.86 10.26
C TYR A 187 9.78 -23.58 11.43
N ASP A 188 10.54 -24.59 11.88
CA ASP A 188 11.46 -24.44 13.01
C ASP A 188 12.61 -23.47 12.73
N LYS A 189 13.00 -23.33 11.46
CA LYS A 189 14.08 -22.44 11.01
C LYS A 189 13.62 -21.05 10.59
N THR A 190 12.33 -20.76 10.67
CA THR A 190 11.73 -19.48 10.28
C THR A 190 11.02 -18.84 11.45
N HIS A 191 10.91 -17.54 11.49
CA HIS A 191 10.09 -16.79 12.43
C HIS A 191 9.44 -15.61 11.71
N LEU A 192 8.18 -15.33 12.04
CA LEU A 192 7.43 -14.23 11.49
C LEU A 192 7.27 -13.12 12.54
N LEU A 193 7.48 -11.87 12.13
CA LEU A 193 7.33 -10.70 12.98
C LEU A 193 6.54 -9.62 12.25
N THR A 194 5.39 -9.29 12.75
CA THR A 194 4.57 -8.15 12.30
C THR A 194 4.76 -7.01 13.27
N ILE A 195 5.20 -5.85 12.75
CA ILE A 195 5.52 -4.67 13.57
C ILE A 195 4.50 -3.57 13.26
N SER A 196 3.87 -3.03 14.30
CA SER A 196 3.04 -1.84 14.12
C SER A 196 3.89 -0.57 14.08
N PHE A 197 3.51 0.35 13.18
CA PHE A 197 4.07 1.70 13.13
C PHE A 197 3.12 2.78 13.70
N ASP A 198 2.05 2.38 14.40
CA ASP A 198 1.11 3.26 15.11
C ASP A 198 1.12 2.96 16.63
N PRO A 199 2.23 3.22 17.33
CA PRO A 199 2.40 2.83 18.74
C PRO A 199 1.47 3.57 19.70
N ASP A 200 0.87 4.67 19.29
CA ASP A 200 -0.11 5.40 20.12
C ASP A 200 -1.41 4.63 20.28
N TYR A 201 -1.83 3.91 19.27
CA TYR A 201 -3.03 3.09 19.29
C TYR A 201 -2.73 1.59 19.48
N ASP A 202 -1.76 1.09 18.75
CA ASP A 202 -1.43 -0.34 18.68
C ASP A 202 -0.62 -0.79 19.91
N THR A 203 -1.27 -0.79 21.07
CA THR A 203 -0.70 -1.33 22.30
C THR A 203 -0.47 -2.84 22.18
N PRO A 204 0.35 -3.46 23.05
CA PRO A 204 0.52 -4.93 23.08
C PRO A 204 -0.81 -5.69 23.10
N LYS A 205 -1.80 -5.20 23.86
CA LYS A 205 -3.13 -5.82 23.91
C LYS A 205 -3.87 -5.75 22.57
N VAL A 206 -3.78 -4.65 21.86
CA VAL A 206 -4.36 -4.47 20.52
C VAL A 206 -3.66 -5.39 19.53
N MET A 207 -2.32 -5.44 19.56
CA MET A 207 -1.51 -6.32 18.73
C MET A 207 -1.81 -7.79 18.98
N ARG A 208 -2.09 -8.18 20.24
CA ARG A 208 -2.51 -9.55 20.57
C ARG A 208 -3.85 -9.90 19.91
N SER A 209 -4.84 -9.02 20.01
CA SER A 209 -6.15 -9.23 19.40
C SER A 209 -6.06 -9.31 17.88
N TYR A 210 -5.28 -8.40 17.29
CA TYR A 210 -5.02 -8.38 15.86
C TYR A 210 -4.33 -9.67 15.38
N GLY A 211 -3.26 -10.07 16.07
CA GLY A 211 -2.55 -11.33 15.77
C GLY A 211 -3.43 -12.56 15.88
N ALA A 212 -4.23 -12.66 16.93
CA ALA A 212 -5.15 -13.78 17.13
C ALA A 212 -6.17 -13.92 16.01
N SER A 213 -6.63 -12.80 15.42
CA SER A 213 -7.55 -12.83 14.28
C SER A 213 -6.90 -13.37 13.00
N HIS A 214 -5.60 -13.14 12.81
CA HIS A 214 -4.86 -13.60 11.62
C HIS A 214 -4.35 -15.04 11.76
N THR A 215 -3.97 -15.46 12.97
CA THR A 215 -3.57 -16.86 13.24
C THR A 215 -4.78 -17.80 13.33
N GLY A 216 -5.99 -17.26 13.54
CA GLY A 216 -7.23 -18.02 13.69
C GLY A 216 -7.35 -18.78 15.01
N ARG A 217 -6.47 -18.53 15.99
CA ARG A 217 -6.38 -19.26 17.25
C ARG A 217 -6.80 -18.45 18.49
N TYR A 218 -7.45 -17.37 18.30
CA TYR A 218 -8.01 -16.45 19.29
C TYR A 218 -7.54 -16.59 20.75
N SER A 219 -8.03 -17.59 21.49
CA SER A 219 -7.78 -17.76 22.94
C SER A 219 -6.55 -18.61 23.26
N ASP A 220 -6.13 -19.48 22.36
CA ASP A 220 -5.06 -20.48 22.56
C ASP A 220 -3.81 -20.20 21.71
N GLU A 221 -3.73 -19.02 21.08
CA GLU A 221 -2.54 -18.60 20.35
C GLU A 221 -1.39 -18.27 21.30
N THR A 222 -0.26 -18.94 21.09
CA THR A 222 0.96 -18.78 21.89
C THR A 222 1.98 -17.84 21.25
N PHE A 223 1.78 -17.46 20.01
CA PHE A 223 2.64 -16.54 19.24
C PHE A 223 4.12 -16.98 19.16
N GLN A 224 4.42 -18.27 19.30
CA GLN A 224 5.80 -18.79 19.31
C GLN A 224 6.49 -18.73 17.94
N HIS A 225 5.72 -18.73 16.86
CA HIS A 225 6.25 -18.71 15.50
C HIS A 225 5.98 -17.39 14.77
N TRP A 226 4.88 -16.74 15.11
CA TRP A 226 4.50 -15.45 14.54
C TRP A 226 4.15 -14.47 15.65
N GLU A 227 5.01 -13.50 15.87
CA GLU A 227 4.84 -12.45 16.88
C GLU A 227 4.36 -11.14 16.26
N PHE A 228 3.68 -10.35 17.09
CA PHE A 228 3.11 -9.05 16.73
C PHE A 228 3.65 -8.01 17.72
N ALA A 229 4.45 -7.08 17.22
CA ALA A 229 5.20 -6.17 18.06
C ALA A 229 4.84 -4.71 17.82
N THR A 230 5.08 -3.91 18.83
CA THR A 230 5.04 -2.46 18.86
C THR A 230 6.22 -1.94 19.68
N GLY A 231 6.27 -0.67 20.01
CA GLY A 231 7.34 -0.09 20.83
C GLY A 231 7.04 1.36 21.21
N SER A 232 8.05 2.06 21.70
CA SER A 232 7.98 3.51 21.77
C SER A 232 8.02 4.13 20.37
N LYS A 233 7.58 5.37 20.24
CA LYS A 233 7.66 6.09 18.95
C LYS A 233 9.05 6.09 18.33
N ASP A 234 10.08 6.28 19.16
CA ASP A 234 11.46 6.33 18.66
C ASP A 234 11.97 4.96 18.20
N GLU A 235 11.61 3.88 18.93
CA GLU A 235 11.96 2.51 18.54
C GLU A 235 11.29 2.11 17.22
N VAL A 236 10.00 2.35 17.12
CA VAL A 236 9.21 2.08 15.91
C VAL A 236 9.72 2.91 14.74
N LYS A 237 9.97 4.21 14.95
CA LYS A 237 10.54 5.10 13.94
C LYS A 237 11.92 4.63 13.48
N GLY A 238 12.78 4.20 14.41
CA GLY A 238 14.13 3.74 14.09
C GLY A 238 14.12 2.51 13.18
N ILE A 239 13.35 1.48 13.52
CA ILE A 239 13.26 0.27 12.70
C ILE A 239 12.56 0.54 11.36
N ALA A 240 11.50 1.33 11.34
CA ALA A 240 10.81 1.73 10.13
C ALA A 240 11.74 2.46 9.15
N GLN A 241 12.50 3.44 9.64
CA GLN A 241 13.47 4.19 8.84
C GLN A 241 14.57 3.29 8.29
N PHE A 242 15.09 2.35 9.08
CA PHE A 242 16.10 1.41 8.60
C PHE A 242 15.60 0.61 7.39
N PHE A 243 14.38 0.08 7.44
CA PHE A 243 13.80 -0.67 6.32
C PHE A 243 13.18 0.22 5.22
N GLY A 244 13.37 1.53 5.28
CA GLY A 244 12.84 2.46 4.28
C GLY A 244 11.32 2.59 4.29
N LEU A 245 10.66 2.18 5.39
CA LEU A 245 9.24 2.44 5.60
C LEU A 245 9.07 3.91 5.93
N ARG A 246 8.24 4.59 5.17
CA ARG A 246 7.85 5.98 5.40
C ARG A 246 6.38 6.03 5.76
N TYR A 247 6.04 6.78 6.79
CA TYR A 247 4.67 6.97 7.24
C TYR A 247 4.54 8.32 7.95
N TYR A 248 3.35 8.88 7.92
CA TYR A 248 2.98 10.05 8.69
C TYR A 248 1.48 10.03 8.98
N HIS A 249 1.09 10.69 10.07
CA HIS A 249 -0.32 10.85 10.42
C HIS A 249 -0.91 12.00 9.62
N ASP A 250 -2.01 11.75 8.91
CA ASP A 250 -2.76 12.81 8.25
C ASP A 250 -3.57 13.57 9.30
N THR A 251 -3.01 14.70 9.75
CA THR A 251 -3.65 15.55 10.75
C THR A 251 -4.80 16.40 10.22
N GLU A 252 -5.03 16.37 8.90
CA GLU A 252 -6.11 17.09 8.24
C GLU A 252 -7.33 16.20 7.95
N SER A 253 -7.21 14.88 8.06
CA SER A 253 -8.33 13.96 7.96
C SER A 253 -9.01 13.77 9.32
N ASP A 254 -10.33 13.78 9.34
CA ASP A 254 -11.12 13.50 10.57
C ASP A 254 -10.94 12.03 11.04
N ASP A 255 -10.36 11.15 10.22
CA ASP A 255 -10.30 9.70 10.45
C ASP A 255 -8.96 9.22 11.03
N ASP A 256 -8.05 10.11 11.42
CA ASP A 256 -6.73 9.77 11.99
C ASP A 256 -5.99 8.71 11.15
N GLN A 257 -6.03 8.88 9.82
CA GLN A 257 -5.40 7.95 8.88
C GLN A 257 -3.88 8.12 8.88
N VAL A 258 -3.19 6.98 8.76
CA VAL A 258 -1.73 6.97 8.57
C VAL A 258 -1.44 6.68 7.10
N ILE A 259 -0.82 7.65 6.45
CA ILE A 259 -0.32 7.47 5.08
C ILE A 259 1.04 6.81 5.17
N HIS A 260 1.24 5.72 4.43
CA HIS A 260 2.45 4.93 4.55
C HIS A 260 2.82 4.20 3.27
N SER A 261 4.10 3.88 3.14
CA SER A 261 4.59 2.88 2.20
C SER A 261 4.47 1.47 2.81
N LEU A 262 4.68 0.44 2.01
CA LEU A 262 4.71 -0.95 2.48
C LEU A 262 6.11 -1.53 2.34
N ARG A 263 6.54 -2.26 3.37
CA ARG A 263 7.81 -3.00 3.39
C ARG A 263 7.63 -4.37 3.98
N THR A 264 8.26 -5.35 3.34
CA THR A 264 8.42 -6.71 3.89
C THR A 264 9.86 -7.14 3.68
N ALA A 265 10.50 -7.66 4.71
CA ALA A 265 11.92 -7.99 4.69
C ALA A 265 12.15 -9.46 5.03
N ILE A 266 13.18 -10.05 4.41
CA ILE A 266 13.76 -11.33 4.79
C ILE A 266 15.13 -11.04 5.39
N VAL A 267 15.32 -11.46 6.63
CA VAL A 267 16.58 -11.34 7.37
C VAL A 267 17.12 -12.75 7.65
N SER A 268 18.40 -12.96 7.37
CA SER A 268 19.08 -14.24 7.61
C SER A 268 19.29 -14.54 9.09
N GLY A 269 19.57 -15.79 9.41
CA GLY A 269 19.87 -16.21 10.79
C GLY A 269 21.13 -15.55 11.38
N ASP A 270 22.06 -15.05 10.57
CA ASP A 270 23.19 -14.25 11.03
C ASP A 270 22.87 -12.74 11.10
N GLY A 271 21.62 -12.36 10.80
CA GLY A 271 21.09 -11.01 10.95
C GLY A 271 21.42 -10.04 9.85
N LYS A 272 21.58 -10.52 8.64
CA LYS A 272 21.75 -9.67 7.46
C LYS A 272 20.46 -9.59 6.67
N LEU A 273 20.15 -8.44 6.15
CA LEU A 273 19.07 -8.29 5.19
C LEU A 273 19.37 -9.13 3.94
N LEU A 274 18.47 -10.02 3.56
CA LEU A 274 18.59 -10.81 2.33
C LEU A 274 17.76 -10.21 1.23
N LYS A 275 16.53 -9.77 1.55
CA LYS A 275 15.62 -9.20 0.57
C LYS A 275 14.69 -8.18 1.22
N LEU A 276 14.35 -7.15 0.47
CA LEU A 276 13.39 -6.13 0.87
C LEU A 276 12.34 -5.99 -0.24
N TYR A 277 11.11 -6.37 0.06
CA TYR A 277 9.96 -6.17 -0.82
C TYR A 277 9.34 -4.80 -0.57
N ARG A 278 8.98 -4.13 -1.67
CA ARG A 278 8.32 -2.82 -1.68
C ARG A 278 6.88 -3.00 -2.18
N GLY A 279 5.96 -2.23 -1.62
CA GLY A 279 4.56 -2.30 -2.01
C GLY A 279 3.89 -3.62 -1.65
N ASN A 280 2.78 -3.91 -2.33
CA ASN A 280 1.89 -5.03 -2.07
C ASN A 280 1.85 -6.10 -3.19
N GLU A 281 2.69 -5.95 -4.22
CA GLU A 281 2.64 -6.81 -5.42
C GLU A 281 3.34 -8.16 -5.24
N TRP A 282 4.09 -8.37 -4.16
CA TRP A 282 4.74 -9.64 -3.88
C TRP A 282 3.72 -10.69 -3.39
N ARG A 283 3.96 -11.95 -3.74
CA ARG A 283 3.08 -13.07 -3.39
C ARG A 283 3.71 -13.97 -2.34
N PRO A 284 2.91 -14.62 -1.46
CA PRO A 284 3.41 -15.57 -0.46
C PRO A 284 4.36 -16.63 -1.01
N VAL A 285 4.08 -17.16 -2.20
CA VAL A 285 4.93 -18.17 -2.85
C VAL A 285 6.34 -17.66 -3.13
N GLU A 286 6.50 -16.40 -3.51
CA GLU A 286 7.83 -15.81 -3.78
C GLU A 286 8.67 -15.73 -2.51
N VAL A 287 8.05 -15.37 -1.37
CA VAL A 287 8.73 -15.35 -0.07
C VAL A 287 9.09 -16.76 0.39
N LEU A 288 8.17 -17.72 0.22
CA LEU A 288 8.42 -19.13 0.56
C LEU A 288 9.53 -19.74 -0.27
N ASP A 289 9.63 -19.44 -1.54
CA ASP A 289 10.71 -19.93 -2.42
C ASP A 289 12.06 -19.38 -1.99
N GLU A 290 12.12 -18.09 -1.59
CA GLU A 290 13.35 -17.52 -1.00
C GLU A 290 13.73 -18.21 0.32
N VAL A 291 12.77 -18.46 1.23
CA VAL A 291 13.02 -19.18 2.49
C VAL A 291 13.55 -20.58 2.23
N LYS A 292 12.99 -21.31 1.25
CA LYS A 292 13.47 -22.64 0.84
C LYS A 292 14.91 -22.57 0.30
N ALA A 293 15.18 -21.62 -0.58
CA ALA A 293 16.52 -21.43 -1.14
C ALA A 293 17.56 -21.13 -0.05
N ILE A 294 17.23 -20.28 0.93
CA ILE A 294 18.09 -19.95 2.08
C ILE A 294 18.35 -21.21 2.93
N SER A 295 17.31 -22.02 3.17
CA SER A 295 17.43 -23.24 3.98
C SER A 295 18.28 -24.32 3.29
N ALA A 296 18.25 -24.38 1.95
CA ALA A 296 19.02 -25.33 1.16
C ALA A 296 20.50 -24.96 1.00
N ALA A 297 20.84 -23.67 1.18
CA ALA A 297 22.22 -23.16 1.07
C ALA A 297 23.05 -23.30 2.35
N LYS A 298 22.47 -23.80 3.44
CA LYS A 298 23.11 -24.09 4.72
C LYS A 298 23.43 -25.56 4.86
#